data_7326aa9311a160fc7f977c13f9937f64
#
_entry.id   7326aa9311a160fc7f977c13f9937f64
#
_cell.length_a   1.000
_cell.length_b   1.000
_cell.length_c   1.000
_cell.angle_alpha   90.00
_cell.angle_beta   90.00
_cell.angle_gamma   90.00
#
_symmetry.space_group_name_H-M   'P 1'
#
loop_
_entity.id
_entity.type
_entity.pdbx_description
1 polymer ?
#
loop_
_entity_poly.entity_id
_entity_poly.type
_entity_poly.pdbx_seq_one_letter_code
_entity_poly.pdbx_strand_id
1 'polypeptide(L)'
;MLAPGAVQIYYGDEIARDFGVTGSDPTQGTRSDMPWDKIHGEREDLLQHWQKLGEFRKRHPAVAQGKHITRNQEGYYAFERQYHDDKVLIVYTGE
;
A
#
# COMPACT_ATOMS: atom_id res chain seq x y z
N MET A 1 -1.19 1.94 -1.96
CA MET A 1 -2.64 2.18 -1.68
C MET A 1 -3.11 3.59 -2.02
N LEU A 2 -2.23 4.55 -2.04
CA LEU A 2 -2.59 5.94 -2.37
C LEU A 2 -2.23 6.34 -3.81
N ALA A 3 -1.74 5.41 -4.61
CA ALA A 3 -1.39 5.63 -5.99
C ALA A 3 -2.63 5.68 -6.89
N PRO A 4 -2.56 6.41 -8.01
CA PRO A 4 -3.67 6.44 -8.97
C PRO A 4 -3.84 5.09 -9.68
N GLY A 5 -5.04 4.89 -10.22
CA GLY A 5 -5.36 3.69 -10.99
C GLY A 5 -5.59 2.46 -10.13
N ALA A 6 -5.40 1.30 -10.73
CA ALA A 6 -5.56 0.02 -10.04
C ALA A 6 -4.29 -0.34 -9.26
N VAL A 7 -4.48 -0.92 -8.09
CA VAL A 7 -3.38 -1.37 -7.24
C VAL A 7 -3.52 -2.87 -7.03
N GLN A 8 -2.43 -3.60 -7.25
CA GLN A 8 -2.37 -5.04 -6.99
C GLN A 8 -1.53 -5.29 -5.75
N ILE A 9 -2.08 -6.06 -4.83
CA ILE A 9 -1.40 -6.48 -3.61
C ILE A 9 -1.09 -7.96 -3.73
N TYR A 10 0.18 -8.33 -3.56
CA TYR A 10 0.55 -9.73 -3.52
C TYR A 10 0.26 -10.28 -2.11
N TYR A 11 -0.29 -11.49 -2.06
CA TYR A 11 -0.72 -12.05 -0.78
C TYR A 11 0.42 -12.09 0.25
N GLY A 12 0.12 -11.67 1.46
CA GLY A 12 1.08 -11.65 2.55
C GLY A 12 1.86 -10.36 2.71
N ASP A 13 1.83 -9.45 1.73
CA ASP A 13 2.52 -8.16 1.85
C ASP A 13 1.95 -7.35 3.02
N GLU A 14 0.65 -7.46 3.25
CA GLU A 14 -0.06 -6.73 4.31
C GLU A 14 0.37 -7.15 5.73
N ILE A 15 1.09 -8.25 5.85
CA ILE A 15 1.64 -8.72 7.12
C ILE A 15 3.16 -8.92 7.06
N ALA A 16 3.81 -8.36 6.04
CA ALA A 16 5.25 -8.50 5.82
C ALA A 16 5.70 -9.96 5.80
N ARG A 17 5.04 -10.77 4.96
CA ARG A 17 5.38 -12.20 4.82
C ARG A 17 6.84 -12.36 4.43
N ASP A 18 7.53 -13.25 5.13
CA ASP A 18 8.91 -13.56 4.83
C ASP A 18 9.05 -14.31 3.52
N PHE A 19 10.21 -14.16 2.90
CA PHE A 19 10.58 -14.94 1.73
C PHE A 19 10.73 -16.40 2.16
N GLY A 20 10.05 -17.31 1.45
CA GLY A 20 10.03 -18.71 1.81
C GLY A 20 11.28 -19.47 1.38
N VAL A 21 11.28 -20.77 1.64
CA VAL A 21 12.37 -21.65 1.22
C VAL A 21 12.41 -21.70 -0.30
N THR A 22 13.59 -21.42 -0.87
CA THR A 22 13.74 -21.31 -2.33
C THR A 22 14.33 -22.56 -2.98
N GLY A 23 14.95 -23.45 -2.24
CA GLY A 23 15.66 -24.57 -2.82
C GLY A 23 16.76 -24.07 -3.77
N SER A 24 16.77 -24.60 -5.00
CA SER A 24 17.74 -24.19 -6.01
C SER A 24 17.27 -23.00 -6.84
N ASP A 25 15.99 -22.63 -6.75
CA ASP A 25 15.41 -21.52 -7.50
C ASP A 25 15.04 -20.39 -6.54
N PRO A 26 15.76 -19.26 -6.60
CA PRO A 26 15.52 -18.14 -5.67
C PRO A 26 14.13 -17.52 -5.82
N THR A 27 13.44 -17.74 -6.95
CA THR A 27 12.09 -17.18 -7.14
C THR A 27 11.01 -17.99 -6.46
N GLN A 28 11.29 -19.23 -6.08
CA GLN A 28 10.30 -20.09 -5.42
C GLN A 28 9.86 -19.54 -4.06
N GLY A 29 10.73 -18.78 -3.39
CA GLY A 29 10.41 -18.20 -2.10
C GLY A 29 9.28 -17.17 -2.13
N THR A 30 8.87 -16.71 -3.31
CA THR A 30 7.73 -15.80 -3.44
C THR A 30 6.39 -16.51 -3.29
N ARG A 31 6.40 -17.84 -3.37
CA ARG A 31 5.20 -18.67 -3.26
C ARG A 31 5.37 -19.62 -2.07
N SER A 32 4.76 -19.27 -0.98
CA SER A 32 4.80 -20.08 0.24
C SER A 32 3.45 -19.99 0.93
N ASP A 33 3.23 -20.87 1.91
CA ASP A 33 1.99 -20.84 2.65
C ASP A 33 1.83 -19.52 3.39
N MET A 34 0.60 -19.05 3.51
CA MET A 34 0.30 -17.86 4.28
C MET A 34 0.63 -18.13 5.75
N PRO A 35 1.48 -17.30 6.39
CA PRO A 35 1.90 -17.52 7.78
C PRO A 35 0.83 -17.03 8.77
N TRP A 36 -0.30 -17.73 8.82
CA TRP A 36 -1.43 -17.32 9.68
C TRP A 36 -1.04 -17.26 11.15
N ASP A 37 -0.12 -18.10 11.58
CA ASP A 37 0.35 -18.15 12.97
C ASP A 37 1.25 -16.98 13.36
N LYS A 38 1.73 -16.21 12.38
CA LYS A 38 2.63 -15.09 12.63
C LYS A 38 1.93 -13.73 12.63
N ILE A 39 0.60 -13.71 12.52
CA ILE A 39 -0.16 -12.47 12.51
C ILE A 39 -0.39 -12.01 13.95
N HIS A 40 0.61 -11.36 14.52
CA HIS A 40 0.53 -10.77 15.86
C HIS A 40 1.60 -9.66 15.97
N GLY A 41 1.48 -8.82 17.01
CA GLY A 41 2.43 -7.74 17.25
C GLY A 41 2.54 -6.79 16.08
N GLU A 42 3.75 -6.55 15.62
CA GLU A 42 4.00 -5.60 14.51
C GLU A 42 3.32 -5.99 13.20
N ARG A 43 3.18 -7.29 12.94
CA ARG A 43 2.52 -7.76 11.72
C ARG A 43 1.04 -7.49 11.75
N GLU A 44 0.41 -7.61 12.89
CA GLU A 44 -1.00 -7.25 13.05
C GLU A 44 -1.20 -5.75 12.90
N ASP A 45 -0.29 -4.94 13.46
CA ASP A 45 -0.33 -3.48 13.30
C ASP A 45 -0.21 -3.09 11.84
N LEU A 46 0.68 -3.75 11.10
CA LEU A 46 0.86 -3.52 9.67
C LEU A 46 -0.42 -3.87 8.90
N LEU A 47 -1.04 -5.00 9.23
CA LEU A 47 -2.29 -5.42 8.62
C LEU A 47 -3.38 -4.38 8.83
N GLN A 48 -3.51 -3.86 10.07
CA GLN A 48 -4.49 -2.84 10.38
C GLN A 48 -4.23 -1.55 9.58
N HIS A 49 -2.96 -1.19 9.42
CA HIS A 49 -2.57 -0.05 8.61
C HIS A 49 -3.03 -0.21 7.15
N TRP A 50 -2.80 -1.39 6.57
CA TRP A 50 -3.23 -1.68 5.20
C TRP A 50 -4.75 -1.65 5.07
N GLN A 51 -5.46 -2.15 6.08
CA GLN A 51 -6.93 -2.13 6.09
C GLN A 51 -7.44 -0.69 6.12
N LYS A 52 -6.83 0.18 6.92
CA LYS A 52 -7.21 1.60 6.99
C LYS A 52 -6.98 2.30 5.67
N LEU A 53 -5.85 2.03 5.02
CA LEU A 53 -5.55 2.61 3.71
C LEU A 53 -6.52 2.12 2.64
N GLY A 54 -6.88 0.85 2.67
CA GLY A 54 -7.86 0.29 1.74
C GLY A 54 -9.23 0.91 1.90
N GLU A 55 -9.67 1.09 3.13
CA GLU A 55 -10.95 1.75 3.41
C GLU A 55 -10.93 3.22 2.97
N PHE A 56 -9.83 3.92 3.23
CA PHE A 56 -9.65 5.29 2.79
C PHE A 56 -9.78 5.39 1.27
N ARG A 57 -9.07 4.52 0.55
CA ARG A 57 -9.13 4.47 -0.91
C ARG A 57 -10.55 4.22 -1.42
N LYS A 58 -11.28 3.33 -0.74
CA LYS A 58 -12.66 3.00 -1.11
C LYS A 58 -13.60 4.18 -0.92
N ARG A 59 -13.40 4.97 0.14
CA ARG A 59 -14.23 6.14 0.44
C ARG A 59 -13.88 7.36 -0.41
N HIS A 60 -12.68 7.40 -0.97
CA HIS A 60 -12.19 8.57 -1.71
C HIS A 60 -11.88 8.22 -3.15
N PRO A 61 -12.88 8.27 -4.04
CA PRO A 61 -12.66 7.94 -5.46
C PRO A 61 -11.60 8.81 -6.12
N ALA A 62 -11.30 9.99 -5.54
CA ALA A 62 -10.23 10.85 -6.05
C ALA A 62 -8.88 10.13 -6.12
N VAL A 63 -8.60 9.20 -5.21
CA VAL A 63 -7.31 8.51 -5.17
C VAL A 63 -7.10 7.68 -6.45
N ALA A 64 -8.07 6.85 -6.82
CA ALA A 64 -7.95 5.96 -7.96
C ALA A 64 -8.30 6.64 -9.29
N GLN A 65 -9.33 7.47 -9.32
CA GLN A 65 -9.96 7.96 -10.54
C GLN A 65 -9.77 9.46 -10.76
N GLY A 66 -9.24 10.17 -9.79
CA GLY A 66 -9.18 11.62 -9.82
C GLY A 66 -8.10 12.18 -10.74
N LYS A 67 -8.15 13.49 -10.91
CA LYS A 67 -7.11 14.24 -11.60
C LYS A 67 -5.88 14.33 -10.71
N HIS A 68 -4.70 14.10 -11.27
CA HIS A 68 -3.43 14.13 -10.54
C HIS A 68 -2.77 15.49 -10.69
N ILE A 69 -2.41 16.10 -9.57
CA ILE A 69 -1.73 17.40 -9.54
C ILE A 69 -0.50 17.27 -8.65
N THR A 70 0.68 17.43 -9.23
CA THR A 70 1.94 17.36 -8.49
C THR A 70 2.14 18.62 -7.66
N ARG A 71 2.50 18.46 -6.38
CA ARG A 71 2.72 19.54 -5.43
C ARG A 71 4.08 19.44 -4.73
N ASN A 72 5.10 19.00 -5.46
CA ASN A 72 6.42 18.77 -4.88
C ASN A 72 7.03 20.06 -4.36
N GLN A 73 7.70 19.96 -3.21
CA GLN A 73 8.57 21.00 -2.68
C GLN A 73 9.86 20.36 -2.19
N GLU A 74 10.86 21.20 -1.96
CA GLU A 74 12.13 20.73 -1.44
C GLU A 74 11.93 20.01 -0.11
N GLY A 75 12.47 18.80 0.01
CA GLY A 75 12.39 18.00 1.22
C GLY A 75 11.23 17.01 1.27
N TYR A 76 10.26 17.10 0.36
CA TYR A 76 9.17 16.12 0.33
C TYR A 76 8.56 15.98 -1.06
N TYR A 77 7.91 14.86 -1.27
CA TYR A 77 7.12 14.57 -2.45
C TYR A 77 5.64 14.67 -2.09
N ALA A 78 4.89 15.43 -2.86
CA ALA A 78 3.47 15.58 -2.61
C ALA A 78 2.68 15.64 -3.91
N PHE A 79 1.46 15.13 -3.86
CA PHE A 79 0.53 15.24 -4.97
C PHE A 79 -0.89 15.32 -4.46
N GLU A 80 -1.75 15.91 -5.28
CA GLU A 80 -3.16 16.07 -4.99
C GLU A 80 -3.96 15.25 -5.97
N ARG A 81 -5.03 14.62 -5.48
CA ARG A 81 -5.98 13.89 -6.31
C ARG A 81 -7.34 14.55 -6.17
N GLN A 82 -7.98 14.85 -7.28
CA GLN A 82 -9.28 15.51 -7.29
C GLN A 82 -10.25 14.75 -8.18
N TYR A 83 -11.43 14.44 -7.65
CA TYR A 83 -12.52 13.82 -8.39
C TYR A 83 -13.83 14.42 -7.91
N HIS A 84 -14.45 15.26 -8.75
CA HIS A 84 -15.63 16.04 -8.39
C HIS A 84 -15.36 16.83 -7.08
N ASP A 85 -16.12 16.60 -6.02
CA ASP A 85 -15.97 17.29 -4.75
C ASP A 85 -14.95 16.63 -3.81
N ASP A 86 -14.40 15.49 -4.20
CA ASP A 86 -13.45 14.74 -3.39
C ASP A 86 -12.03 15.19 -3.70
N LYS A 87 -11.31 15.65 -2.67
CA LYS A 87 -9.92 16.08 -2.79
C LYS A 87 -9.08 15.38 -1.75
N VAL A 88 -7.94 14.83 -2.17
CA VAL A 88 -6.99 14.17 -1.28
C VAL A 88 -5.60 14.73 -1.56
N LEU A 89 -4.92 15.17 -0.50
CA LEU A 89 -3.52 15.58 -0.56
C LEU A 89 -2.67 14.50 0.08
N ILE A 90 -1.69 14.01 -0.66
CA ILE A 90 -0.78 12.95 -0.20
C ILE A 90 0.62 13.52 -0.14
N VAL A 91 1.24 13.43 1.04
CA VAL A 91 2.59 13.95 1.31
C VAL A 91 3.47 12.79 1.75
N TYR A 92 4.61 12.64 1.08
CA TYR A 92 5.61 11.65 1.45
C TYR A 92 6.89 12.36 1.85
N THR A 93 7.33 12.15 3.07
CA THR A 93 8.50 12.84 3.63
C THR A 93 9.80 12.06 3.49
N GLY A 94 9.74 10.80 3.10
CA GLY A 94 10.92 9.96 2.92
C GLY A 94 11.50 9.37 4.18
N GLU A 95 10.82 9.49 5.29
CA GLU A 95 11.28 9.00 6.58
C GLU A 95 10.63 7.68 6.96
#